data_3c7d90dcf88691c3ab3e08fdeed2a8e9
#
_entry.id   3c7d90dcf88691c3ab3e08fdeed2a8e9
#
_cell.length_a   1.000
_cell.length_b   1.000
_cell.length_c   1.000
_cell.angle_alpha   90.00
_cell.angle_beta   90.00
_cell.angle_gamma   90.00
#
_symmetry.space_group_name_H-M   'P 1'
#
loop_
_entity.id
_entity.type
_entity.pdbx_description
1 polymer ?
#
loop_
_entity_poly.entity_id
_entity_poly.type
_entity_poly.pdbx_seq_one_letter_code
_entity_poly.pdbx_strand_id
1 'polypeptide(L)'
;MKKYNFNAGPSILPQEVINQTAEAVKDFQGEGLSILEISHRAKYFQPVMDEAEALMKELLNVPEGYRVLFLGGGASLQFCMVPFNMLEKKAAYLNTGVWSKKALKEAKGFGEAIEVAASTTDIPTDYEIPQDADYFHITTNNTIFGTEINDEKLAQIYKKKGNVPLVADMSSDILSRPIDVSQYHIIYGGAQKNLAPAGVTFVIIKESCLGKVSRYIPTMLNYQTHIDGGSMFNTPPVLPVYTALLTLRWLKANGGVKWIEARNKAKADLLYKCLDESKLFTPTILKKEDRSRMNICFVLKPEYADLQDDFFKFATAKGMVGIKGHRLVGGFRASCYNAMDLEGVQALVDCIKEYEKLH
;
A
#
# COMPACT_ATOMS: atom_id res chain seq x y z
N MET A 1 -29.17 6.75 2.32
CA MET A 1 -28.45 5.64 3.01
C MET A 1 -26.97 5.96 3.01
N LYS A 2 -26.31 5.86 4.17
CA LYS A 2 -24.85 6.02 4.28
C LYS A 2 -24.17 4.86 3.54
N LYS A 3 -23.11 5.19 2.78
CA LYS A 3 -22.29 4.19 2.09
C LYS A 3 -20.95 4.05 2.79
N TYR A 4 -20.49 2.81 2.92
CA TYR A 4 -19.19 2.45 3.50
C TYR A 4 -18.32 1.86 2.39
N ASN A 5 -17.22 2.54 2.08
CA ASN A 5 -16.38 2.22 0.93
C ASN A 5 -15.24 1.26 1.32
N PHE A 6 -15.38 -0.02 0.99
CA PHE A 6 -14.37 -1.06 1.20
C PHE A 6 -13.54 -1.39 -0.05
N ASN A 7 -13.53 -0.51 -1.06
CA ASN A 7 -12.73 -0.72 -2.28
C ASN A 7 -11.24 -0.86 -1.94
N ALA A 8 -10.57 -1.76 -2.66
CA ALA A 8 -9.16 -2.03 -2.48
C ALA A 8 -8.19 -1.01 -3.10
N GLY A 9 -8.70 -0.18 -4.01
CA GLY A 9 -7.95 0.87 -4.68
C GLY A 9 -8.45 1.15 -6.12
N PRO A 10 -8.75 2.42 -6.47
CA PRO A 10 -8.80 3.59 -5.58
C PRO A 10 -9.72 3.37 -4.39
N SER A 11 -9.28 3.85 -3.22
CA SER A 11 -9.94 3.55 -1.95
C SER A 11 -10.55 4.79 -1.29
N ILE A 12 -11.05 4.60 -0.09
CA ILE A 12 -11.57 5.67 0.76
C ILE A 12 -10.46 6.67 1.11
N LEU A 13 -10.82 7.96 1.15
CA LEU A 13 -9.99 9.04 1.70
C LEU A 13 -10.71 9.68 2.89
N PRO A 14 -9.99 10.34 3.82
CA PRO A 14 -10.62 11.11 4.89
C PRO A 14 -11.54 12.19 4.32
N GLN A 15 -12.72 12.35 4.88
CA GLN A 15 -13.71 13.31 4.36
C GLN A 15 -13.15 14.76 4.37
N GLU A 16 -12.36 15.09 5.37
CA GLU A 16 -11.67 16.38 5.46
C GLU A 16 -10.73 16.60 4.26
N VAL A 17 -9.97 15.58 3.88
CA VAL A 17 -9.07 15.62 2.71
C VAL A 17 -9.87 15.81 1.41
N ILE A 18 -11.01 15.11 1.27
CA ILE A 18 -11.89 15.27 0.10
C ILE A 18 -12.41 16.71 0.03
N ASN A 19 -12.87 17.27 1.15
CA ASN A 19 -13.41 18.63 1.21
C ASN A 19 -12.32 19.67 0.85
N GLN A 20 -11.14 19.57 1.44
CA GLN A 20 -10.03 20.50 1.14
C GLN A 20 -9.55 20.35 -0.32
N THR A 21 -9.53 19.14 -0.86
CA THR A 21 -9.22 18.91 -2.28
C THR A 21 -10.27 19.56 -3.19
N ALA A 22 -11.55 19.44 -2.85
CA ALA A 22 -12.62 20.06 -3.62
C ALA A 22 -12.54 21.60 -3.62
N GLU A 23 -12.18 22.21 -2.49
CA GLU A 23 -11.93 23.67 -2.44
C GLU A 23 -10.73 24.08 -3.30
N ALA A 24 -9.63 23.31 -3.27
CA ALA A 24 -8.46 23.57 -4.12
C ALA A 24 -8.77 23.43 -5.63
N VAL A 25 -9.75 22.62 -6.01
CA VAL A 25 -10.23 22.54 -7.40
C VAL A 25 -10.97 23.82 -7.81
N LYS A 26 -11.63 24.49 -6.89
CA LYS A 26 -12.31 25.77 -7.16
C LYS A 26 -11.33 26.93 -7.16
N ASP A 27 -10.51 27.03 -6.13
CA ASP A 27 -9.51 28.06 -5.94
C ASP A 27 -8.35 27.54 -5.07
N PHE A 28 -7.19 27.39 -5.67
CA PHE A 28 -6.01 26.90 -4.97
C PHE A 28 -5.39 27.98 -4.12
N GLN A 29 -5.59 27.93 -2.80
CA GLN A 29 -4.98 28.81 -1.80
C GLN A 29 -5.25 30.31 -2.00
N GLY A 30 -6.34 30.68 -2.65
CA GLY A 30 -6.69 32.08 -2.90
C GLY A 30 -5.95 32.72 -4.08
N GLU A 31 -5.31 31.92 -4.94
CA GLU A 31 -4.59 32.41 -6.13
C GLU A 31 -5.52 32.78 -7.29
N GLY A 32 -6.83 32.54 -7.16
CA GLY A 32 -7.81 32.74 -8.25
C GLY A 32 -7.70 31.72 -9.37
N LEU A 33 -6.98 30.62 -9.16
CA LEU A 33 -6.77 29.53 -10.11
C LEU A 33 -7.08 28.18 -9.47
N SER A 34 -7.63 27.26 -10.28
CA SER A 34 -7.80 25.87 -9.85
C SER A 34 -6.45 25.14 -9.77
N ILE A 35 -6.31 24.23 -8.79
CA ILE A 35 -5.14 23.32 -8.76
C ILE A 35 -5.03 22.47 -10.03
N LEU A 36 -6.10 22.32 -10.82
CA LEU A 36 -6.09 21.57 -12.07
C LEU A 36 -5.36 22.30 -13.20
N GLU A 37 -5.22 23.61 -13.12
CA GLU A 37 -4.65 24.46 -14.17
C GLU A 37 -3.33 25.15 -13.76
N ILE A 38 -2.90 25.01 -12.50
CA ILE A 38 -1.65 25.62 -12.04
C ILE A 38 -0.44 24.88 -12.62
N SER A 39 0.59 25.65 -12.97
CA SER A 39 1.87 25.07 -13.35
C SER A 39 2.58 24.49 -12.13
N HIS A 40 3.09 23.26 -12.25
CA HIS A 40 3.95 22.65 -11.21
C HIS A 40 5.26 23.44 -10.97
N ARG A 41 5.62 24.36 -11.87
CA ARG A 41 6.78 25.27 -11.75
C ARG A 41 6.41 26.62 -11.11
N ALA A 42 5.14 26.84 -10.78
CA ALA A 42 4.73 28.04 -10.10
C ALA A 42 5.27 28.05 -8.66
N LYS A 43 5.62 29.26 -8.19
CA LYS A 43 6.20 29.48 -6.85
C LYS A 43 5.37 28.90 -5.69
N TYR A 44 4.06 28.75 -5.87
CA TYR A 44 3.14 28.24 -4.86
C TYR A 44 2.97 26.70 -4.90
N PHE A 45 3.50 25.99 -5.91
CA PHE A 45 3.46 24.53 -5.95
C PHE A 45 4.72 23.88 -5.36
N GLN A 46 5.90 24.53 -5.45
CA GLN A 46 7.12 24.01 -4.81
C GLN A 46 6.91 23.71 -3.31
N PRO A 47 6.27 24.58 -2.50
CA PRO A 47 5.98 24.28 -1.10
C PRO A 47 5.14 23.01 -0.90
N VAL A 48 4.25 22.67 -1.83
CA VAL A 48 3.44 21.42 -1.78
C VAL A 48 4.35 20.18 -1.85
N MET A 49 5.32 20.19 -2.77
CA MET A 49 6.26 19.10 -2.92
C MET A 49 7.19 18.98 -1.72
N ASP A 50 7.74 20.10 -1.27
CA ASP A 50 8.69 20.15 -0.15
C ASP A 50 8.03 19.68 1.16
N GLU A 51 6.81 20.14 1.43
CA GLU A 51 6.08 19.73 2.63
C GLU A 51 5.62 18.27 2.56
N ALA A 52 5.20 17.78 1.40
CA ALA A 52 4.83 16.39 1.23
C ALA A 52 6.03 15.45 1.49
N GLU A 53 7.23 15.79 0.97
CA GLU A 53 8.46 15.06 1.28
C GLU A 53 8.81 15.14 2.77
N ALA A 54 8.76 16.34 3.35
CA ALA A 54 9.09 16.56 4.76
C ALA A 54 8.15 15.77 5.70
N LEU A 55 6.83 15.83 5.46
CA LEU A 55 5.86 15.09 6.28
C LEU A 55 5.99 13.58 6.15
N MET A 56 6.27 13.08 4.95
CA MET A 56 6.53 11.65 4.75
C MET A 56 7.77 11.20 5.53
N LYS A 57 8.84 12.01 5.51
CA LYS A 57 10.07 11.77 6.29
C LYS A 57 9.79 11.83 7.79
N GLU A 58 9.06 12.82 8.26
CA GLU A 58 8.72 12.98 9.67
C GLU A 58 7.87 11.81 10.19
N LEU A 59 6.77 11.49 9.50
CA LEU A 59 5.83 10.46 9.94
C LEU A 59 6.43 9.07 9.99
N LEU A 60 7.39 8.77 9.12
CA LEU A 60 8.07 7.47 9.03
C LEU A 60 9.46 7.47 9.66
N ASN A 61 9.91 8.57 10.28
CA ASN A 61 11.27 8.73 10.82
C ASN A 61 12.34 8.33 9.79
N VAL A 62 12.21 8.82 8.56
CA VAL A 62 13.14 8.49 7.46
C VAL A 62 14.53 9.06 7.78
N PRO A 63 15.60 8.23 7.80
CA PRO A 63 16.95 8.69 8.12
C PRO A 63 17.52 9.65 7.07
N GLU A 64 18.63 10.32 7.41
CA GLU A 64 19.45 11.03 6.43
C GLU A 64 19.99 10.08 5.35
N GLY A 65 20.27 10.62 4.15
CA GLY A 65 20.69 9.84 2.98
C GLY A 65 19.56 9.14 2.25
N TYR A 66 18.32 9.43 2.61
CA TYR A 66 17.12 9.00 1.88
C TYR A 66 16.39 10.17 1.23
N ARG A 67 15.78 9.89 0.08
CA ARG A 67 14.88 10.81 -0.61
C ARG A 67 13.49 10.20 -0.67
N VAL A 68 12.48 11.06 -0.64
CA VAL A 68 11.09 10.68 -0.90
C VAL A 68 10.69 11.29 -2.24
N LEU A 69 10.22 10.45 -3.15
CA LEU A 69 9.83 10.85 -4.49
C LEU A 69 8.35 10.62 -4.71
N PHE A 70 7.73 11.51 -5.49
CA PHE A 70 6.35 11.41 -5.95
C PHE A 70 6.33 11.32 -7.48
N LEU A 71 6.12 10.12 -7.99
CA LEU A 71 6.25 9.78 -9.40
C LEU A 71 4.91 9.39 -10.02
N GLY A 72 4.84 9.25 -11.34
CA GLY A 72 3.75 8.62 -12.06
C GLY A 72 3.95 7.12 -12.25
N GLY A 73 3.01 6.44 -12.92
CA GLY A 73 3.15 5.05 -13.38
C GLY A 73 2.73 3.95 -12.41
N GLY A 74 2.41 4.29 -11.16
CA GLY A 74 1.98 3.32 -10.14
C GLY A 74 3.08 2.34 -9.74
N ALA A 75 2.76 1.42 -8.81
CA ALA A 75 3.68 0.36 -8.40
C ALA A 75 4.12 -0.52 -9.59
N SER A 76 3.30 -0.64 -10.62
CA SER A 76 3.64 -1.44 -11.81
C SER A 76 4.87 -0.91 -12.55
N LEU A 77 5.05 0.43 -12.61
CA LEU A 77 6.27 1.00 -13.17
C LEU A 77 7.48 0.73 -12.25
N GLN A 78 7.27 0.66 -10.94
CA GLN A 78 8.34 0.35 -9.99
C GLN A 78 8.84 -1.09 -10.13
N PHE A 79 7.98 -2.04 -10.56
CA PHE A 79 8.42 -3.41 -10.87
C PHE A 79 9.50 -3.43 -11.96
N CYS A 80 9.49 -2.44 -12.86
CA CYS A 80 10.49 -2.23 -13.90
C CYS A 80 11.65 -1.34 -13.40
N MET A 81 11.36 -0.20 -12.75
CA MET A 81 12.38 0.75 -12.32
C MET A 81 13.35 0.17 -11.29
N VAL A 82 12.87 -0.62 -10.34
CA VAL A 82 13.74 -1.26 -9.34
C VAL A 82 14.83 -2.11 -10.01
N PRO A 83 14.52 -3.11 -10.84
CA PRO A 83 15.57 -3.90 -11.49
C PRO A 83 16.42 -3.07 -12.48
N PHE A 84 15.86 -2.06 -13.14
CA PHE A 84 16.67 -1.16 -13.98
C PHE A 84 17.80 -0.49 -13.20
N ASN A 85 17.53 -0.08 -11.96
CA ASN A 85 18.47 0.71 -11.15
C ASN A 85 19.32 -0.12 -10.20
N MET A 86 18.91 -1.37 -9.87
CA MET A 86 19.56 -2.14 -8.82
C MET A 86 20.03 -3.54 -9.24
N LEU A 87 19.44 -4.16 -10.26
CA LEU A 87 19.76 -5.54 -10.64
C LEU A 87 20.92 -5.56 -11.63
N GLU A 88 22.11 -5.92 -11.16
CA GLU A 88 23.28 -6.14 -12.05
C GLU A 88 23.46 -7.63 -12.37
N LYS A 89 23.35 -8.50 -11.36
CA LYS A 89 23.56 -9.96 -11.51
C LYS A 89 22.34 -10.75 -11.12
N LYS A 90 21.98 -10.72 -9.83
CA LYS A 90 20.87 -11.51 -9.33
C LYS A 90 20.06 -10.76 -8.26
N ALA A 91 18.78 -11.05 -8.19
CA ALA A 91 17.89 -10.57 -7.13
C ALA A 91 17.07 -11.72 -6.56
N ALA A 92 16.72 -11.62 -5.29
CA ALA A 92 15.87 -12.58 -4.60
C ALA A 92 14.47 -11.99 -4.35
N TYR A 93 13.45 -12.85 -4.41
CA TYR A 93 12.05 -12.45 -4.25
C TYR A 93 11.30 -13.39 -3.31
N LEU A 94 10.63 -12.86 -2.32
CA LEU A 94 9.62 -13.58 -1.55
C LEU A 94 8.27 -13.42 -2.26
N ASN A 95 7.77 -14.49 -2.87
CA ASN A 95 6.53 -14.46 -3.64
C ASN A 95 5.32 -14.79 -2.77
N THR A 96 4.67 -13.75 -2.21
CA THR A 96 3.49 -13.90 -1.37
C THR A 96 2.18 -13.56 -2.07
N GLY A 97 2.20 -13.39 -3.40
CA GLY A 97 0.98 -13.12 -4.14
C GLY A 97 1.17 -12.57 -5.55
N VAL A 98 0.09 -12.01 -6.09
CA VAL A 98 0.06 -11.53 -7.48
C VAL A 98 1.07 -10.42 -7.74
N TRP A 99 1.25 -9.51 -6.78
CA TRP A 99 2.08 -8.33 -6.97
C TRP A 99 3.56 -8.66 -6.90
N SER A 100 3.98 -9.47 -5.92
CA SER A 100 5.35 -10.00 -5.83
C SER A 100 5.69 -10.87 -7.05
N LYS A 101 4.74 -11.70 -7.53
CA LYS A 101 4.91 -12.49 -8.75
C LYS A 101 5.11 -11.61 -10.00
N LYS A 102 4.39 -10.49 -10.11
CA LYS A 102 4.57 -9.54 -11.22
C LYS A 102 5.92 -8.84 -11.13
N ALA A 103 6.33 -8.39 -9.93
CA ALA A 103 7.65 -7.78 -9.74
C ALA A 103 8.78 -8.74 -10.09
N LEU A 104 8.68 -10.00 -9.64
CA LEU A 104 9.63 -11.08 -10.02
C LEU A 104 9.68 -11.29 -11.54
N LYS A 105 8.52 -11.30 -12.20
CA LYS A 105 8.44 -11.48 -13.66
C LYS A 105 9.18 -10.36 -14.40
N GLU A 106 8.97 -9.11 -14.01
CA GLU A 106 9.66 -7.97 -14.63
C GLU A 106 11.18 -8.06 -14.41
N ALA A 107 11.63 -8.40 -13.20
CA ALA A 107 13.05 -8.51 -12.88
C ALA A 107 13.79 -9.55 -13.75
N LYS A 108 13.13 -10.65 -14.16
CA LYS A 108 13.69 -11.65 -15.07
C LYS A 108 14.11 -11.08 -16.43
N GLY A 109 13.61 -9.91 -16.82
CA GLY A 109 14.04 -9.22 -18.03
C GLY A 109 15.38 -8.49 -17.89
N PHE A 110 15.94 -8.38 -16.68
CA PHE A 110 17.13 -7.57 -16.38
C PHE A 110 18.30 -8.37 -15.84
N GLY A 111 18.06 -9.56 -15.32
CA GLY A 111 19.08 -10.44 -14.74
C GLY A 111 18.48 -11.70 -14.15
N GLU A 112 19.26 -12.44 -13.37
CA GLU A 112 18.76 -13.59 -12.63
C GLU A 112 17.81 -13.11 -11.53
N ALA A 113 16.58 -13.62 -11.52
CA ALA A 113 15.59 -13.33 -10.46
C ALA A 113 15.10 -14.64 -9.86
N ILE A 114 15.43 -14.84 -8.57
CA ILE A 114 15.24 -16.07 -7.82
C ILE A 114 14.00 -15.94 -6.93
N GLU A 115 13.07 -16.88 -7.05
CA GLU A 115 11.98 -17.04 -6.08
C GLU A 115 12.50 -17.87 -4.90
N VAL A 116 12.75 -17.26 -3.74
CA VAL A 116 13.29 -17.98 -2.58
C VAL A 116 12.23 -18.76 -1.82
N ALA A 117 10.99 -18.30 -1.85
CA ALA A 117 9.82 -19.02 -1.36
C ALA A 117 8.55 -18.42 -1.93
N ALA A 118 7.46 -19.19 -1.94
CA ALA A 118 6.16 -18.76 -2.41
C ALA A 118 5.03 -19.31 -1.53
N SER A 119 4.06 -18.45 -1.21
CA SER A 119 2.78 -18.84 -0.60
C SER A 119 1.75 -17.73 -0.79
N THR A 120 0.47 -18.09 -0.87
CA THR A 120 -0.66 -17.15 -0.93
C THR A 120 -1.59 -17.28 0.27
N THR A 121 -1.32 -18.23 1.15
CA THR A 121 -2.17 -18.54 2.33
C THR A 121 -1.49 -18.22 3.65
N ASP A 122 -0.17 -17.99 3.62
CA ASP A 122 0.65 -17.63 4.77
C ASP A 122 1.91 -16.87 4.32
N ILE A 123 2.68 -16.38 5.27
CA ILE A 123 3.99 -15.77 5.02
C ILE A 123 5.08 -16.80 5.31
N PRO A 124 5.81 -17.29 4.28
CA PRO A 124 6.89 -18.24 4.44
C PRO A 124 8.00 -17.70 5.35
N THR A 125 8.59 -18.57 6.16
CA THR A 125 9.73 -18.25 7.03
C THR A 125 10.92 -19.17 6.81
N ASP A 126 10.71 -20.31 6.13
CA ASP A 126 11.76 -21.28 5.82
C ASP A 126 12.28 -21.06 4.39
N TYR A 127 13.31 -20.24 4.27
CA TYR A 127 14.03 -19.96 3.02
C TYR A 127 15.38 -19.30 3.32
N GLU A 128 16.29 -19.36 2.35
CA GLU A 128 17.58 -18.69 2.38
C GLU A 128 17.64 -17.55 1.35
N ILE A 129 18.31 -16.46 1.70
CA ILE A 129 18.53 -15.33 0.81
C ILE A 129 20.00 -15.40 0.33
N PRO A 130 20.25 -15.49 -1.00
CA PRO A 130 21.61 -15.44 -1.53
C PRO A 130 22.31 -14.17 -1.07
N GLN A 131 23.43 -14.31 -0.35
CA GLN A 131 24.14 -13.17 0.24
C GLN A 131 24.89 -12.33 -0.79
N ASP A 132 25.01 -12.82 -2.02
CA ASP A 132 25.55 -12.12 -3.19
C ASP A 132 24.45 -11.53 -4.09
N ALA A 133 23.18 -11.49 -3.63
CA ALA A 133 22.11 -10.84 -4.34
C ALA A 133 22.23 -9.31 -4.33
N ASP A 134 21.96 -8.67 -5.45
CA ASP A 134 21.93 -7.21 -5.58
C ASP A 134 20.83 -6.57 -4.73
N TYR A 135 19.72 -7.32 -4.53
CA TYR A 135 18.64 -6.99 -3.58
C TYR A 135 17.74 -8.18 -3.29
N PHE A 136 17.00 -8.06 -2.18
CA PHE A 136 15.89 -8.92 -1.80
C PHE A 136 14.59 -8.12 -1.82
N HIS A 137 13.56 -8.65 -2.48
CA HIS A 137 12.26 -7.99 -2.66
C HIS A 137 11.17 -8.68 -1.86
N ILE A 138 10.36 -7.89 -1.15
CA ILE A 138 9.17 -8.33 -0.43
C ILE A 138 7.95 -7.47 -0.78
N THR A 139 6.75 -8.03 -0.59
CA THR A 139 5.48 -7.30 -0.56
C THR A 139 4.90 -7.40 0.83
N THR A 140 4.86 -6.30 1.57
CA THR A 140 4.58 -6.33 3.02
C THR A 140 3.14 -6.66 3.34
N ASN A 141 2.20 -6.28 2.46
CA ASN A 141 0.78 -6.57 2.59
C ASN A 141 0.15 -6.97 1.26
N ASN A 142 -0.51 -8.12 1.23
CA ASN A 142 -1.10 -8.71 0.03
C ASN A 142 -2.59 -8.37 -0.09
N THR A 143 -2.88 -7.33 -0.84
CA THR A 143 -4.23 -6.78 -1.06
C THR A 143 -5.25 -7.80 -1.57
N ILE A 144 -4.82 -8.83 -2.31
CA ILE A 144 -5.68 -9.82 -2.96
C ILE A 144 -5.95 -11.02 -2.06
N PHE A 145 -4.91 -11.54 -1.40
CA PHE A 145 -5.03 -12.76 -0.59
C PHE A 145 -5.28 -12.48 0.89
N GLY A 146 -4.90 -11.31 1.38
CA GLY A 146 -5.16 -10.89 2.77
C GLY A 146 -4.07 -11.32 3.76
N THR A 147 -2.84 -11.58 3.30
CA THR A 147 -1.68 -11.80 4.18
C THR A 147 -0.90 -10.51 4.40
N GLU A 148 -0.30 -10.33 5.58
CA GLU A 148 0.59 -9.24 5.96
C GLU A 148 1.83 -9.78 6.67
N ILE A 149 3.00 -9.24 6.35
CA ILE A 149 4.24 -9.55 7.08
C ILE A 149 4.21 -8.77 8.39
N ASN A 150 4.03 -9.45 9.51
CA ASN A 150 4.03 -8.85 10.84
C ASN A 150 5.44 -8.47 11.32
N ASP A 151 5.54 -7.78 12.45
CA ASP A 151 6.82 -7.25 12.97
C ASP A 151 7.82 -8.36 13.34
N GLU A 152 7.33 -9.51 13.84
CA GLU A 152 8.19 -10.65 14.16
C GLU A 152 8.83 -11.24 12.90
N LYS A 153 8.05 -11.44 11.85
CA LYS A 153 8.55 -11.93 10.56
C LYS A 153 9.44 -10.91 9.84
N LEU A 154 9.14 -9.60 9.98
CA LEU A 154 10.05 -8.56 9.50
C LEU A 154 11.40 -8.62 10.21
N ALA A 155 11.43 -8.81 11.54
CA ALA A 155 12.67 -8.97 12.28
C ALA A 155 13.48 -10.20 11.81
N GLN A 156 12.81 -11.30 11.48
CA GLN A 156 13.46 -12.48 10.88
C GLN A 156 14.03 -12.16 9.50
N ILE A 157 13.27 -11.43 8.65
CA ILE A 157 13.74 -10.98 7.34
C ILE A 157 14.98 -10.11 7.47
N TYR A 158 14.98 -9.14 8.39
CA TYR A 158 16.13 -8.25 8.62
C TYR A 158 17.38 -9.03 9.02
N LYS A 159 17.23 -10.08 9.84
CA LYS A 159 18.34 -10.97 10.22
C LYS A 159 18.81 -11.81 9.03
N LYS A 160 17.89 -12.43 8.27
CA LYS A 160 18.21 -13.32 7.15
C LYS A 160 18.87 -12.59 5.98
N LYS A 161 18.44 -11.36 5.68
CA LYS A 161 18.99 -10.60 4.56
C LYS A 161 20.47 -10.21 4.78
N GLY A 162 20.94 -10.14 6.04
CA GLY A 162 22.28 -9.67 6.32
C GLY A 162 22.54 -8.29 5.68
N ASN A 163 23.54 -8.22 4.82
CA ASN A 163 23.91 -6.99 4.10
C ASN A 163 23.19 -6.83 2.75
N VAL A 164 22.35 -7.79 2.33
CA VAL A 164 21.60 -7.71 1.07
C VAL A 164 20.61 -6.54 1.14
N PRO A 165 20.61 -5.64 0.14
CA PRO A 165 19.66 -4.53 0.05
C PRO A 165 18.21 -5.04 0.06
N LEU A 166 17.35 -4.44 0.90
CA LEU A 166 15.93 -4.79 0.98
C LEU A 166 15.09 -3.80 0.19
N VAL A 167 14.22 -4.33 -0.66
CA VAL A 167 13.22 -3.57 -1.44
C VAL A 167 11.83 -4.02 -1.03
N ALA A 168 10.91 -3.09 -0.80
CA ALA A 168 9.55 -3.42 -0.37
C ALA A 168 8.49 -2.70 -1.19
N ASP A 169 7.49 -3.47 -1.67
CA ASP A 169 6.19 -2.94 -2.09
C ASP A 169 5.31 -2.76 -0.85
N MET A 170 5.06 -1.50 -0.47
CA MET A 170 4.19 -1.11 0.63
C MET A 170 2.91 -0.40 0.14
N SER A 171 2.47 -0.66 -1.08
CA SER A 171 1.30 0.02 -1.66
C SER A 171 0.07 -0.01 -0.76
N SER A 172 -0.16 -1.10 -0.03
CA SER A 172 -1.40 -1.28 0.73
C SER A 172 -1.27 -1.13 2.25
N ASP A 173 -0.06 -0.90 2.76
CA ASP A 173 0.17 -0.74 4.20
C ASP A 173 1.13 0.40 4.59
N ILE A 174 1.60 1.20 3.63
CA ILE A 174 2.38 2.42 3.95
C ILE A 174 1.61 3.31 4.93
N LEU A 175 2.31 3.89 5.92
CA LEU A 175 1.73 4.77 6.94
C LEU A 175 0.62 4.11 7.79
N SER A 176 0.50 2.80 7.78
CA SER A 176 -0.50 2.08 8.59
C SER A 176 0.00 1.74 9.99
N ARG A 177 1.31 1.73 10.18
CA ARG A 177 2.06 1.42 11.41
C ARG A 177 3.46 2.01 11.35
N PRO A 178 4.18 2.13 12.48
CA PRO A 178 5.60 2.44 12.49
C PRO A 178 6.41 1.37 11.75
N ILE A 179 7.44 1.79 11.03
CA ILE A 179 8.41 0.90 10.37
C ILE A 179 9.82 1.44 10.59
N ASP A 180 10.82 0.56 10.61
CA ASP A 180 12.23 0.97 10.60
C ASP A 180 12.72 1.13 9.15
N VAL A 181 12.62 2.36 8.63
CA VAL A 181 13.02 2.69 7.25
C VAL A 181 14.49 2.39 7.00
N SER A 182 15.36 2.41 8.02
CA SER A 182 16.80 2.15 7.88
C SER A 182 17.12 0.73 7.36
N GLN A 183 16.19 -0.21 7.51
CA GLN A 183 16.33 -1.58 7.02
C GLN A 183 16.14 -1.71 5.50
N TYR A 184 15.53 -0.71 4.87
CA TYR A 184 15.16 -0.75 3.46
C TYR A 184 16.09 0.11 2.63
N HIS A 185 16.34 -0.31 1.39
CA HIS A 185 17.03 0.50 0.39
C HIS A 185 16.04 1.21 -0.53
N ILE A 186 14.93 0.53 -0.84
CA ILE A 186 13.80 1.14 -1.55
C ILE A 186 12.49 0.66 -0.90
N ILE A 187 11.61 1.61 -0.59
CA ILE A 187 10.19 1.36 -0.31
C ILE A 187 9.41 2.07 -1.41
N TYR A 188 8.48 1.39 -2.04
CA TYR A 188 7.63 2.01 -3.05
C TYR A 188 6.17 1.59 -2.92
N GLY A 189 5.28 2.33 -3.57
CA GLY A 189 3.89 1.93 -3.64
C GLY A 189 3.02 2.89 -4.43
N GLY A 190 1.90 2.36 -4.94
CA GLY A 190 0.84 3.18 -5.50
C GLY A 190 0.03 3.84 -4.39
N ALA A 191 -0.12 5.15 -4.46
CA ALA A 191 -0.78 5.93 -3.40
C ALA A 191 -2.30 5.71 -3.31
N GLN A 192 -2.94 5.16 -4.35
CA GLN A 192 -4.40 5.01 -4.46
C GLN A 192 -5.04 4.07 -3.43
N LYS A 193 -4.25 3.47 -2.54
CA LYS A 193 -4.73 2.59 -1.49
C LYS A 193 -4.83 3.31 -0.14
N ASN A 194 -3.74 3.87 0.36
CA ASN A 194 -3.68 4.38 1.73
C ASN A 194 -3.26 5.86 1.85
N LEU A 195 -2.91 6.54 0.76
CA LEU A 195 -2.31 7.88 0.81
C LEU A 195 -3.04 8.94 -0.02
N ALA A 196 -3.45 8.62 -1.27
CA ALA A 196 -3.95 9.62 -2.22
C ALA A 196 -4.91 8.98 -3.23
N PRO A 197 -5.54 9.74 -4.14
CA PRO A 197 -6.21 9.15 -5.30
C PRO A 197 -5.20 8.50 -6.25
N ALA A 198 -5.72 7.80 -7.27
CA ALA A 198 -4.88 7.24 -8.33
C ALA A 198 -4.11 8.35 -9.06
N GLY A 199 -2.87 8.03 -9.50
CA GLY A 199 -2.04 8.90 -10.31
C GLY A 199 -0.65 9.17 -9.73
N VAL A 200 -0.48 9.11 -8.42
CA VAL A 200 0.83 9.27 -7.77
C VAL A 200 1.36 7.96 -7.21
N THR A 201 2.66 7.78 -7.32
CA THR A 201 3.46 6.69 -6.77
C THR A 201 4.48 7.30 -5.81
N PHE A 202 4.56 6.83 -4.59
CA PHE A 202 5.63 7.22 -3.68
C PHE A 202 6.81 6.26 -3.79
N VAL A 203 8.02 6.80 -3.63
CA VAL A 203 9.26 6.02 -3.51
C VAL A 203 10.10 6.62 -2.39
N ILE A 204 10.49 5.83 -1.41
CA ILE A 204 11.49 6.20 -0.39
C ILE A 204 12.75 5.43 -0.75
N ILE A 205 13.83 6.12 -1.06
CA ILE A 205 15.03 5.52 -1.61
C ILE A 205 16.28 5.99 -0.88
N LYS A 206 17.14 5.04 -0.51
CA LYS A 206 18.48 5.30 0.01
C LYS A 206 19.40 5.66 -1.16
N GLU A 207 19.90 6.89 -1.19
CA GLU A 207 20.70 7.39 -2.33
C GLU A 207 21.94 6.52 -2.62
N SER A 208 22.58 5.97 -1.59
CA SER A 208 23.76 5.14 -1.73
C SER A 208 23.54 3.78 -2.40
N CYS A 209 22.29 3.39 -2.70
CA CYS A 209 22.02 2.15 -3.41
C CYS A 209 22.06 2.31 -4.94
N LEU A 210 22.11 3.54 -5.44
CA LEU A 210 22.12 3.86 -6.87
C LEU A 210 23.52 3.86 -7.50
N GLY A 211 23.56 3.88 -8.82
CA GLY A 211 24.83 3.97 -9.60
C GLY A 211 25.67 2.70 -9.59
N LYS A 212 25.08 1.54 -9.26
CA LYS A 212 25.80 0.26 -9.15
C LYS A 212 25.60 -0.66 -10.35
N VAL A 213 24.71 -0.32 -11.28
CA VAL A 213 24.47 -1.09 -12.49
C VAL A 213 25.28 -0.50 -13.66
N SER A 214 25.80 -1.36 -14.52
CA SER A 214 26.62 -0.96 -15.68
C SER A 214 25.79 -0.59 -16.90
N ARG A 215 24.52 -0.99 -16.94
CA ARG A 215 23.62 -0.74 -18.07
C ARG A 215 23.24 0.73 -18.20
N TYR A 216 22.93 1.14 -19.43
CA TYR A 216 22.25 2.40 -19.66
C TYR A 216 20.84 2.37 -19.10
N ILE A 217 20.49 3.37 -18.30
CA ILE A 217 19.14 3.55 -17.76
C ILE A 217 18.51 4.74 -18.50
N PRO A 218 17.35 4.54 -19.19
CA PRO A 218 16.62 5.66 -19.78
C PRO A 218 16.30 6.74 -18.75
N THR A 219 16.44 8.00 -19.12
CA THR A 219 16.33 9.16 -18.20
C THR A 219 15.12 9.09 -17.27
N MET A 220 13.93 8.80 -17.81
CA MET A 220 12.68 8.72 -17.03
C MET A 220 12.57 7.49 -16.12
N LEU A 221 13.42 6.48 -16.32
CA LEU A 221 13.46 5.27 -15.50
C LEU A 221 14.62 5.31 -14.48
N ASN A 222 15.44 6.35 -14.51
CA ASN A 222 16.56 6.53 -13.60
C ASN A 222 16.11 7.30 -12.35
N TYR A 223 16.20 6.67 -11.17
CA TYR A 223 15.85 7.33 -9.92
C TYR A 223 16.69 8.59 -9.65
N GLN A 224 17.97 8.61 -10.05
CA GLN A 224 18.81 9.79 -9.86
C GLN A 224 18.24 11.02 -10.56
N THR A 225 17.69 10.86 -11.78
CA THR A 225 17.01 11.95 -12.50
C THR A 225 15.88 12.58 -11.68
N HIS A 226 15.11 11.75 -11.02
CA HIS A 226 13.98 12.21 -10.20
C HIS A 226 14.43 12.80 -8.87
N ILE A 227 15.53 12.29 -8.29
CA ILE A 227 16.16 12.87 -7.09
C ILE A 227 16.66 14.27 -7.40
N ASP A 228 17.46 14.43 -8.48
CA ASP A 228 18.04 15.71 -8.90
C ASP A 228 16.96 16.74 -9.27
N GLY A 229 15.87 16.27 -9.84
CA GLY A 229 14.71 17.10 -10.21
C GLY A 229 13.69 17.31 -9.08
N GLY A 230 13.90 16.81 -7.85
CA GLY A 230 12.95 16.92 -6.75
C GLY A 230 11.55 16.40 -7.12
N SER A 231 11.45 15.28 -7.83
CA SER A 231 10.23 14.70 -8.40
C SER A 231 9.57 15.55 -9.51
N MET A 232 10.19 16.64 -9.93
CA MET A 232 9.65 17.58 -10.93
C MET A 232 10.53 17.68 -12.18
N PHE A 233 11.30 16.65 -12.49
CA PHE A 233 12.01 16.56 -13.77
C PHE A 233 11.05 16.69 -14.96
N ASN A 234 9.92 16.01 -14.92
CA ASN A 234 8.75 16.23 -15.75
C ASN A 234 7.56 16.66 -14.87
N THR A 235 6.44 17.02 -15.49
CA THR A 235 5.23 17.42 -14.77
C THR A 235 4.74 16.30 -13.86
N PRO A 236 4.72 16.50 -12.53
CA PRO A 236 4.18 15.52 -11.58
C PRO A 236 2.66 15.48 -11.63
N PRO A 237 2.00 14.45 -11.09
CA PRO A 237 0.55 14.42 -10.95
C PRO A 237 0.09 15.40 -9.85
N VAL A 238 -0.08 16.68 -10.22
CA VAL A 238 -0.26 17.84 -9.31
C VAL A 238 -1.37 17.61 -8.28
N LEU A 239 -2.61 17.32 -8.72
CA LEU A 239 -3.74 17.10 -7.82
C LEU A 239 -3.55 15.87 -6.90
N PRO A 240 -3.11 14.70 -7.39
CA PRO A 240 -2.82 13.56 -6.51
C PRO A 240 -1.71 13.83 -5.49
N VAL A 241 -0.66 14.59 -5.82
CA VAL A 241 0.39 14.97 -4.87
C VAL A 241 -0.17 15.92 -3.80
N TYR A 242 -0.96 16.91 -4.19
CA TYR A 242 -1.61 17.80 -3.22
C TYR A 242 -2.55 17.04 -2.28
N THR A 243 -3.34 16.10 -2.81
CA THR A 243 -4.20 15.26 -1.98
C THR A 243 -3.38 14.35 -1.05
N ALA A 244 -2.21 13.86 -1.49
CA ALA A 244 -1.28 13.13 -0.63
C ALA A 244 -0.79 14.02 0.51
N LEU A 245 -0.38 15.26 0.23
CA LEU A 245 -0.01 16.25 1.26
C LEU A 245 -1.12 16.44 2.29
N LEU A 246 -2.36 16.62 1.84
CA LEU A 246 -3.51 16.79 2.75
C LEU A 246 -3.72 15.55 3.64
N THR A 247 -3.54 14.35 3.08
CA THR A 247 -3.64 13.10 3.85
C THR A 247 -2.51 13.00 4.89
N LEU A 248 -1.29 13.39 4.55
CA LEU A 248 -0.15 13.42 5.49
C LEU A 248 -0.40 14.44 6.62
N ARG A 249 -0.91 15.64 6.30
CA ARG A 249 -1.33 16.65 7.30
C ARG A 249 -2.42 16.09 8.22
N TRP A 250 -3.44 15.45 7.65
CA TRP A 250 -4.51 14.80 8.41
C TRP A 250 -3.95 13.75 9.36
N LEU A 251 -3.06 12.88 8.89
CA LEU A 251 -2.45 11.83 9.70
C LEU A 251 -1.63 12.44 10.85
N LYS A 252 -0.79 13.45 10.56
CA LYS A 252 0.00 14.16 11.57
C LYS A 252 -0.87 14.82 12.63
N ALA A 253 -1.90 15.55 12.21
CA ALA A 253 -2.83 16.25 13.11
C ALA A 253 -3.57 15.33 14.07
N ASN A 254 -3.79 14.07 13.66
CA ASN A 254 -4.45 13.06 14.47
C ASN A 254 -3.51 12.20 15.34
N GLY A 255 -2.20 12.47 15.38
CA GLY A 255 -1.24 11.75 16.23
C GLY A 255 -0.32 10.77 15.46
N GLY A 256 -0.30 10.82 14.14
CA GLY A 256 0.67 10.11 13.28
C GLY A 256 0.46 8.60 13.22
N VAL A 257 1.55 7.90 12.86
CA VAL A 257 1.48 6.47 12.56
C VAL A 257 1.17 5.58 13.78
N LYS A 258 1.51 6.00 15.00
CA LYS A 258 1.16 5.25 16.22
C LYS A 258 -0.35 5.31 16.53
N TRP A 259 -0.94 6.47 16.32
CA TRP A 259 -2.38 6.64 16.50
C TRP A 259 -3.17 5.81 15.49
N ILE A 260 -2.78 5.85 14.22
CA ILE A 260 -3.49 5.11 13.17
C ILE A 260 -3.28 3.60 13.30
N GLU A 261 -2.12 3.14 13.76
CA GLU A 261 -1.87 1.72 14.03
C GLU A 261 -2.87 1.15 15.05
N ALA A 262 -3.10 1.85 16.16
CA ALA A 262 -4.07 1.44 17.17
C ALA A 262 -5.49 1.35 16.57
N ARG A 263 -5.88 2.30 15.71
CA ARG A 263 -7.18 2.28 15.01
C ARG A 263 -7.27 1.13 14.00
N ASN A 264 -6.21 0.91 13.22
CA ASN A 264 -6.16 -0.19 12.24
C ASN A 264 -6.25 -1.55 12.94
N LYS A 265 -5.56 -1.70 14.07
CA LYS A 265 -5.66 -2.90 14.91
C LYS A 265 -7.08 -3.11 15.43
N ALA A 266 -7.72 -2.09 15.98
CA ALA A 266 -9.08 -2.17 16.50
C ALA A 266 -10.10 -2.56 15.41
N LYS A 267 -9.96 -2.00 14.20
CA LYS A 267 -10.79 -2.36 13.02
C LYS A 267 -10.62 -3.82 12.63
N ALA A 268 -9.37 -4.27 12.52
CA ALA A 268 -9.05 -5.65 12.14
C ALA A 268 -9.53 -6.64 13.20
N ASP A 269 -9.23 -6.39 14.46
CA ASP A 269 -9.66 -7.24 15.59
C ASP A 269 -11.20 -7.39 15.64
N LEU A 270 -11.93 -6.28 15.42
CA LEU A 270 -13.39 -6.27 15.39
C LEU A 270 -13.95 -7.19 14.30
N LEU A 271 -13.46 -7.06 13.07
CA LEU A 271 -13.98 -7.84 11.96
C LEU A 271 -13.51 -9.30 12.02
N TYR A 272 -12.24 -9.56 12.34
CA TYR A 272 -11.75 -10.93 12.48
C TYR A 272 -12.43 -11.68 13.63
N LYS A 273 -12.70 -11.02 14.76
CA LYS A 273 -13.49 -11.64 15.83
C LYS A 273 -14.86 -12.08 15.32
N CYS A 274 -15.56 -11.22 14.58
CA CYS A 274 -16.85 -11.56 14.01
C CYS A 274 -16.74 -12.77 13.06
N LEU A 275 -15.73 -12.79 12.18
CA LEU A 275 -15.52 -13.88 11.21
C LEU A 275 -15.10 -15.21 11.88
N ASP A 276 -14.26 -15.15 12.92
CA ASP A 276 -13.81 -16.34 13.66
C ASP A 276 -14.95 -16.99 14.46
N GLU A 277 -15.92 -16.18 14.96
CA GLU A 277 -17.10 -16.62 15.69
C GLU A 277 -18.29 -16.97 14.76
N SER A 278 -18.22 -16.62 13.49
CA SER A 278 -19.32 -16.76 12.53
C SER A 278 -19.66 -18.22 12.24
N LYS A 279 -20.96 -18.49 12.11
CA LYS A 279 -21.46 -19.78 11.65
C LYS A 279 -21.33 -19.93 10.14
N LEU A 280 -21.56 -18.84 9.39
CA LEU A 280 -21.60 -18.84 7.93
C LEU A 280 -20.26 -18.52 7.27
N PHE A 281 -19.47 -17.60 7.88
CA PHE A 281 -18.27 -17.04 7.25
C PHE A 281 -16.98 -17.56 7.90
N THR A 282 -15.88 -17.46 7.15
CA THR A 282 -14.52 -17.74 7.63
C THR A 282 -13.51 -16.83 6.94
N PRO A 283 -12.46 -16.36 7.64
CA PRO A 283 -11.34 -15.69 6.98
C PRO A 283 -10.63 -16.62 6.00
N THR A 284 -10.12 -16.08 4.89
CA THR A 284 -9.31 -16.87 3.95
C THR A 284 -7.94 -17.21 4.53
N ILE A 285 -7.41 -16.38 5.42
CA ILE A 285 -6.13 -16.60 6.10
C ILE A 285 -6.41 -17.16 7.48
N LEU A 286 -6.06 -18.44 7.68
CA LEU A 286 -6.33 -19.15 8.92
C LEU A 286 -5.30 -18.87 10.00
N LYS A 287 -4.00 -18.72 9.63
CA LYS A 287 -2.94 -18.32 10.56
C LYS A 287 -3.15 -16.89 10.98
N LYS A 288 -3.52 -16.66 12.24
CA LYS A 288 -3.89 -15.33 12.76
C LYS A 288 -2.75 -14.32 12.64
N GLU A 289 -1.53 -14.75 12.85
CA GLU A 289 -0.31 -13.95 12.77
C GLU A 289 0.00 -13.44 11.35
N ASP A 290 -0.56 -14.06 10.32
CA ASP A 290 -0.34 -13.70 8.91
C ASP A 290 -1.49 -12.87 8.32
N ARG A 291 -2.52 -12.59 9.10
CA ARG A 291 -3.71 -11.85 8.67
C ARG A 291 -3.41 -10.37 8.43
N SER A 292 -3.85 -9.87 7.27
CA SER A 292 -3.77 -8.45 6.96
C SER A 292 -4.68 -7.61 7.85
N ARG A 293 -4.14 -6.54 8.43
CA ARG A 293 -4.94 -5.51 9.12
C ARG A 293 -5.63 -4.54 8.15
N MET A 294 -5.16 -4.51 6.88
CA MET A 294 -5.62 -3.57 5.85
C MET A 294 -6.62 -4.18 4.88
N ASN A 295 -6.47 -5.46 4.51
CA ASN A 295 -7.31 -6.13 3.51
C ASN A 295 -7.80 -7.45 4.08
N ILE A 296 -8.97 -7.43 4.70
CA ILE A 296 -9.57 -8.60 5.35
C ILE A 296 -10.36 -9.37 4.31
N CYS A 297 -9.84 -10.53 3.92
CA CYS A 297 -10.47 -11.42 2.95
C CYS A 297 -11.22 -12.55 3.67
N PHE A 298 -12.45 -12.84 3.24
CA PHE A 298 -13.28 -13.87 3.85
C PHE A 298 -14.22 -14.49 2.83
N VAL A 299 -14.67 -15.69 3.13
CA VAL A 299 -15.57 -16.50 2.29
C VAL A 299 -16.69 -17.08 3.14
N LEU A 300 -17.75 -17.54 2.51
CA LEU A 300 -18.70 -18.44 3.16
C LEU A 300 -18.04 -19.81 3.37
N LYS A 301 -18.38 -20.49 4.44
CA LYS A 301 -17.99 -21.88 4.67
C LYS A 301 -18.56 -22.75 3.54
N PRO A 302 -17.92 -23.88 3.19
CA PRO A 302 -18.31 -24.70 2.02
C PRO A 302 -19.79 -25.06 1.98
N GLU A 303 -20.39 -25.38 3.13
CA GLU A 303 -21.80 -25.74 3.27
C GLU A 303 -22.79 -24.60 2.97
N TYR A 304 -22.30 -23.35 2.93
CA TYR A 304 -23.09 -22.16 2.65
C TYR A 304 -22.65 -21.42 1.38
N ALA A 305 -21.82 -22.04 0.54
CA ALA A 305 -21.21 -21.40 -0.61
C ALA A 305 -22.24 -20.81 -1.60
N ASP A 306 -23.40 -21.45 -1.72
CA ASP A 306 -24.49 -21.03 -2.61
C ASP A 306 -25.10 -19.66 -2.20
N LEU A 307 -24.90 -19.22 -0.96
CA LEU A 307 -25.40 -17.93 -0.46
C LEU A 307 -24.52 -16.75 -0.87
N GLN A 308 -23.41 -16.94 -1.59
CA GLN A 308 -22.45 -15.87 -1.91
C GLN A 308 -23.07 -14.67 -2.62
N ASP A 309 -23.84 -14.93 -3.68
CA ASP A 309 -24.46 -13.83 -4.44
C ASP A 309 -25.61 -13.18 -3.66
N ASP A 310 -26.29 -13.93 -2.81
CA ASP A 310 -27.34 -13.43 -1.95
C ASP A 310 -26.78 -12.50 -0.88
N PHE A 311 -25.74 -12.91 -0.15
CA PHE A 311 -25.06 -12.03 0.80
C PHE A 311 -24.47 -10.79 0.11
N PHE A 312 -23.93 -10.92 -1.10
CA PHE A 312 -23.41 -9.76 -1.83
C PHE A 312 -24.51 -8.73 -2.10
N LYS A 313 -25.70 -9.17 -2.53
CA LYS A 313 -26.87 -8.29 -2.74
C LYS A 313 -27.32 -7.65 -1.42
N PHE A 314 -27.44 -8.46 -0.36
CA PHE A 314 -27.83 -8.01 0.97
C PHE A 314 -26.87 -6.93 1.50
N ALA A 315 -25.55 -7.18 1.47
CA ALA A 315 -24.54 -6.24 1.94
C ALA A 315 -24.55 -4.94 1.10
N THR A 316 -24.70 -5.06 -0.22
CA THR A 316 -24.83 -3.89 -1.12
C THR A 316 -26.07 -3.06 -0.78
N ALA A 317 -27.20 -3.70 -0.51
CA ALA A 317 -28.41 -3.02 -0.07
C ALA A 317 -28.26 -2.33 1.29
N LYS A 318 -27.34 -2.78 2.14
CA LYS A 318 -26.95 -2.13 3.42
C LYS A 318 -25.87 -1.06 3.26
N GLY A 319 -25.46 -0.74 2.02
CA GLY A 319 -24.50 0.33 1.73
C GLY A 319 -23.04 -0.11 1.74
N MET A 320 -22.72 -1.41 1.79
CA MET A 320 -21.34 -1.94 1.72
C MET A 320 -20.86 -1.90 0.27
N VAL A 321 -20.03 -0.91 -0.07
CA VAL A 321 -19.49 -0.71 -1.44
C VAL A 321 -18.10 -1.35 -1.56
N GLY A 322 -17.86 -2.05 -2.67
CA GLY A 322 -16.55 -2.61 -2.99
C GLY A 322 -16.16 -3.86 -2.20
N ILE A 323 -17.13 -4.51 -1.55
CA ILE A 323 -16.90 -5.68 -0.69
C ILE A 323 -16.67 -6.99 -1.46
N LYS A 324 -16.97 -7.04 -2.77
CA LYS A 324 -16.73 -8.24 -3.57
C LYS A 324 -15.24 -8.60 -3.59
N GLY A 325 -14.92 -9.86 -3.31
CA GLY A 325 -13.57 -10.39 -3.34
C GLY A 325 -12.95 -10.35 -4.74
N HIS A 326 -11.63 -10.47 -4.80
CA HIS A 326 -10.92 -10.52 -6.08
C HIS A 326 -11.23 -11.84 -6.80
N ARG A 327 -11.35 -11.82 -8.14
CA ARG A 327 -11.69 -12.99 -8.97
C ARG A 327 -10.82 -14.23 -8.74
N LEU A 328 -9.58 -14.07 -8.25
CA LEU A 328 -8.66 -15.19 -7.95
C LEU A 328 -8.92 -15.84 -6.60
N VAL A 329 -9.63 -15.20 -5.70
CA VAL A 329 -9.93 -15.69 -4.34
C VAL A 329 -11.41 -16.00 -4.21
N GLY A 330 -12.26 -15.22 -4.89
CA GLY A 330 -13.71 -15.27 -4.69
C GLY A 330 -14.14 -14.56 -3.40
N GLY A 331 -15.30 -14.91 -2.90
CA GLY A 331 -15.83 -14.41 -1.64
C GLY A 331 -15.88 -12.89 -1.53
N PHE A 332 -15.38 -12.37 -0.41
CA PHE A 332 -15.49 -10.98 -0.01
C PHE A 332 -14.14 -10.44 0.46
N ARG A 333 -13.97 -9.12 0.36
CA ARG A 333 -12.80 -8.42 0.86
C ARG A 333 -13.20 -7.05 1.41
N ALA A 334 -12.95 -6.83 2.69
CA ALA A 334 -13.08 -5.53 3.33
C ALA A 334 -11.70 -4.85 3.38
N SER A 335 -11.51 -3.80 2.57
CA SER A 335 -10.30 -2.97 2.62
C SER A 335 -10.50 -1.87 3.65
N CYS A 336 -9.85 -2.04 4.83
CA CYS A 336 -10.01 -1.20 6.01
C CYS A 336 -8.84 -0.23 6.17
N TYR A 337 -8.49 0.49 5.08
CA TYR A 337 -7.37 1.44 5.09
C TYR A 337 -7.51 2.54 6.15
N ASN A 338 -6.47 3.36 6.31
CA ASN A 338 -6.39 4.36 7.36
C ASN A 338 -7.64 5.25 7.47
N ALA A 339 -8.20 5.66 6.33
CA ALA A 339 -9.38 6.52 6.29
C ALA A 339 -10.71 5.83 6.64
N MET A 340 -10.76 4.49 6.70
CA MET A 340 -11.94 3.76 7.14
C MET A 340 -12.13 3.93 8.64
N ASP A 341 -13.31 4.42 9.04
CA ASP A 341 -13.67 4.55 10.45
C ASP A 341 -14.08 3.22 11.07
N LEU A 342 -13.93 3.12 12.39
CA LEU A 342 -14.39 1.96 13.15
C LEU A 342 -15.91 1.73 12.97
N GLU A 343 -16.69 2.80 12.85
CA GLU A 343 -18.13 2.75 12.55
C GLU A 343 -18.43 2.00 11.25
N GLY A 344 -17.63 2.23 10.20
CA GLY A 344 -17.80 1.52 8.91
C GLY A 344 -17.55 0.03 9.04
N VAL A 345 -16.55 -0.37 9.83
CA VAL A 345 -16.26 -1.79 10.10
C VAL A 345 -17.34 -2.39 10.99
N GLN A 346 -17.83 -1.65 12.01
CA GLN A 346 -18.96 -2.09 12.84
C GLN A 346 -20.23 -2.32 12.01
N ALA A 347 -20.52 -1.42 11.06
CA ALA A 347 -21.67 -1.58 10.15
C ALA A 347 -21.56 -2.87 9.31
N LEU A 348 -20.35 -3.26 8.88
CA LEU A 348 -20.14 -4.53 8.19
C LEU A 348 -20.33 -5.72 9.13
N VAL A 349 -19.84 -5.65 10.35
CA VAL A 349 -20.05 -6.67 11.38
C VAL A 349 -21.54 -6.86 11.68
N ASP A 350 -22.28 -5.77 11.82
CA ASP A 350 -23.73 -5.81 12.05
C ASP A 350 -24.47 -6.42 10.85
N CYS A 351 -24.04 -6.07 9.63
CA CYS A 351 -24.55 -6.65 8.39
C CYS A 351 -24.31 -8.18 8.34
N ILE A 352 -23.13 -8.66 8.69
CA ILE A 352 -22.81 -10.10 8.76
C ILE A 352 -23.70 -10.80 9.79
N LYS A 353 -23.78 -10.26 11.00
CA LYS A 353 -24.61 -10.84 12.08
C LYS A 353 -26.10 -10.83 11.79
N GLU A 354 -26.58 -9.78 11.12
CA GLU A 354 -28.00 -9.72 10.68
C GLU A 354 -28.27 -10.81 9.62
N TYR A 355 -27.38 -10.97 8.65
CA TYR A 355 -27.50 -11.99 7.63
C TYR A 355 -27.49 -13.42 8.22
N GLU A 356 -26.62 -13.68 9.22
CA GLU A 356 -26.58 -14.95 9.92
C GLU A 356 -27.87 -15.32 10.67
N LYS A 357 -28.63 -14.32 11.13
CA LYS A 357 -29.92 -14.57 11.79
C LYS A 357 -31.02 -14.97 10.82
N LEU A 358 -30.84 -14.72 9.54
CA LEU A 358 -31.79 -15.04 8.49
C LEU A 358 -31.56 -16.44 7.90
N HIS A 359 -30.38 -17.00 8.17
CA HIS A 359 -29.94 -18.32 7.68
C HIS A 359 -29.42 -19.21 8.81
#